data_6018d12bc11894eee54eb076c17b7838
#
_entry.id   6018d12bc11894eee54eb076c17b7838
#
_cell.length_a   1.000
_cell.length_b   1.000
_cell.length_c   1.000
_cell.angle_alpha   90.00
_cell.angle_beta   90.00
_cell.angle_gamma   90.00
#
_symmetry.space_group_name_H-M   'P 1'
#
loop_
_entity.id
_entity.type
_entity.pdbx_description
1 polymer ?
#
loop_
_entity_poly.entity_id
_entity_poly.type
_entity_poly.pdbx_seq_one_letter_code
_entity_poly.pdbx_strand_id
1 'polypeptide(L)'
;MDYRNFLRLEHDIHSYLMGISENGRIYNRSFEYTVRTSLMSIGIRVGFIYIEIEVETFMDENPIKMSVGEHLLYNGTYPNVNIYDCMDSHDKRIIEEIFKIVSNYNLTENTGEE
;
A
#
# COMPACT_ATOMS: atom_id res chain seq x y z
N MET A 1 -12.29 7.58 5.17
CA MET A 1 -12.38 6.95 3.82
C MET A 1 -13.54 5.97 3.82
N ASP A 2 -14.39 6.03 2.83
CA ASP A 2 -15.51 5.10 2.75
C ASP A 2 -15.12 3.81 2.03
N TYR A 3 -16.03 2.85 2.05
CA TYR A 3 -15.79 1.54 1.47
C TYR A 3 -15.55 1.61 -0.04
N ARG A 4 -16.23 2.52 -0.73
CA ARG A 4 -16.06 2.67 -2.18
C ARG A 4 -14.64 3.12 -2.52
N ASN A 5 -14.11 4.07 -1.76
CA ASN A 5 -12.75 4.54 -1.98
C ASN A 5 -11.73 3.46 -1.64
N PHE A 6 -12.04 2.66 -0.61
CA PHE A 6 -11.19 1.52 -0.30
C PHE A 6 -11.12 0.54 -1.48
N LEU A 7 -12.26 0.26 -2.10
CA LEU A 7 -12.28 -0.66 -3.26
C LEU A 7 -11.49 -0.10 -4.43
N ARG A 8 -11.52 1.20 -4.64
CA ARG A 8 -10.72 1.83 -5.68
C ARG A 8 -9.23 1.74 -5.37
N LEU A 9 -8.86 2.01 -4.13
CA LEU A 9 -7.49 1.88 -3.68
C LEU A 9 -6.99 0.45 -3.90
N GLU A 10 -7.77 -0.52 -3.47
CA GLU A 10 -7.44 -1.93 -3.63
C GLU A 10 -7.29 -2.29 -5.11
N HIS A 11 -8.19 -1.80 -5.94
CA HIS A 11 -8.13 -2.05 -7.39
C HIS A 11 -6.83 -1.49 -7.98
N ASP A 12 -6.47 -0.29 -7.62
CA ASP A 12 -5.26 0.36 -8.18
C ASP A 12 -3.99 -0.37 -7.75
N ILE A 13 -3.93 -0.79 -6.49
CA ILE A 13 -2.79 -1.54 -6.00
C ILE A 13 -2.70 -2.90 -6.68
N HIS A 14 -3.83 -3.59 -6.77
CA HIS A 14 -3.88 -4.90 -7.40
C HIS A 14 -3.48 -4.81 -8.88
N SER A 15 -3.98 -3.80 -9.58
CA SER A 15 -3.66 -3.61 -10.99
C SER A 15 -2.16 -3.38 -11.20
N TYR A 16 -1.55 -2.58 -10.33
CA TYR A 16 -0.12 -2.36 -10.41
C TYR A 16 0.65 -3.67 -10.22
N LEU A 17 0.30 -4.43 -9.19
CA LEU A 17 0.99 -5.67 -8.89
C LEU A 17 0.81 -6.72 -9.99
N MET A 18 -0.39 -6.81 -10.53
CA MET A 18 -0.66 -7.74 -11.63
C MET A 18 0.11 -7.34 -12.88
N GLY A 19 0.31 -6.04 -13.08
CA GLY A 19 1.06 -5.54 -14.22
C GLY A 19 2.54 -5.90 -14.18
N ILE A 20 3.11 -6.12 -13.01
CA ILE A 20 4.52 -6.49 -12.87
C ILE A 20 4.71 -7.96 -12.49
N SER A 21 3.62 -8.70 -12.28
CA SER A 21 3.71 -10.11 -11.93
C SER A 21 3.83 -10.97 -13.19
N GLU A 22 4.48 -12.12 -13.04
CA GLU A 22 4.66 -13.06 -14.12
C GLU A 22 4.62 -14.47 -13.52
N ASN A 23 3.67 -15.28 -13.96
CA ASN A 23 3.49 -16.64 -13.46
C ASN A 23 3.34 -16.69 -11.93
N GLY A 24 2.60 -15.73 -11.38
CA GLY A 24 2.36 -15.68 -9.93
C GLY A 24 3.56 -15.24 -9.12
N ARG A 25 4.55 -14.63 -9.77
CA ARG A 25 5.77 -14.16 -9.10
C ARG A 25 6.05 -12.72 -9.51
N ILE A 26 6.71 -12.00 -8.63
CA ILE A 26 7.18 -10.63 -8.90
C ILE A 26 8.68 -10.63 -8.73
N TYR A 27 9.42 -10.27 -9.78
CA TYR A 27 10.89 -10.31 -9.83
C TYR A 27 11.42 -11.68 -9.39
N ASN A 28 10.76 -12.74 -9.87
CA ASN A 28 11.11 -14.13 -9.57
C ASN A 28 10.96 -14.50 -8.09
N ARG A 29 10.22 -13.73 -7.33
CA ARG A 29 9.95 -14.01 -5.92
C ARG A 29 8.50 -14.43 -5.75
N SER A 30 8.24 -15.22 -4.72
CA SER A 30 6.87 -15.61 -4.39
C SER A 30 6.06 -14.36 -4.06
N PHE A 31 4.78 -14.38 -4.45
CA PHE A 31 3.91 -13.24 -4.33
C PHE A 31 2.58 -13.70 -3.74
N GLU A 32 2.13 -13.01 -2.69
CA GLU A 32 0.83 -13.25 -2.06
C GLU A 32 0.12 -11.92 -1.87
N TYR A 33 -1.18 -11.93 -2.10
CA TYR A 33 -2.00 -10.74 -2.01
C TYR A 33 -3.28 -11.09 -1.27
N THR A 34 -3.56 -10.41 -0.18
CA THR A 34 -4.71 -10.69 0.67
C THR A 34 -5.49 -9.41 0.92
N VAL A 35 -6.80 -9.47 0.73
CA VAL A 35 -7.69 -8.35 1.02
C VAL A 35 -8.66 -8.78 2.12
N ARG A 36 -8.74 -7.98 3.18
CA ARG A 36 -9.71 -8.20 4.25
C ARG A 36 -10.70 -7.07 4.19
N THR A 37 -11.78 -7.26 3.46
CA THR A 37 -12.74 -6.20 3.19
C THR A 37 -13.42 -5.68 4.44
N SER A 38 -13.75 -6.57 5.38
CA SER A 38 -14.40 -6.15 6.62
C SER A 38 -13.51 -5.28 7.49
N LEU A 39 -12.21 -5.44 7.39
CA LEU A 39 -11.24 -4.64 8.14
C LEU A 39 -10.63 -3.53 7.30
N MET A 40 -10.98 -3.47 6.02
CA MET A 40 -10.40 -2.54 5.08
C MET A 40 -8.88 -2.54 5.14
N SER A 41 -8.31 -3.74 4.98
CA SER A 41 -6.86 -3.90 4.98
C SER A 41 -6.40 -4.73 3.80
N ILE A 42 -5.15 -4.51 3.40
CA ILE A 42 -4.52 -5.21 2.28
C ILE A 42 -3.16 -5.68 2.75
N GLY A 43 -2.88 -6.97 2.52
CA GLY A 43 -1.57 -7.54 2.81
C GLY A 43 -0.90 -7.97 1.53
N ILE A 44 0.36 -7.59 1.36
CA ILE A 44 1.13 -7.89 0.16
C ILE A 44 2.47 -8.47 0.60
N ARG A 45 2.76 -9.68 0.14
CA ARG A 45 4.06 -10.30 0.40
C ARG A 45 4.77 -10.55 -0.93
N VAL A 46 5.98 -10.05 -1.03
CA VAL A 46 6.84 -10.33 -2.18
C VAL A 46 8.18 -10.77 -1.61
N GLY A 47 8.49 -12.07 -1.75
CA GLY A 47 9.69 -12.62 -1.14
C GLY A 47 9.67 -12.48 0.37
N PHE A 48 10.63 -11.75 0.89
CA PHE A 48 10.75 -11.55 2.34
C PHE A 48 10.11 -10.25 2.82
N ILE A 49 9.68 -9.38 1.92
CA ILE A 49 9.02 -8.16 2.37
C ILE A 49 7.52 -8.38 2.52
N TYR A 50 6.96 -7.74 3.52
CA TYR A 50 5.52 -7.77 3.78
C TYR A 50 5.04 -6.34 3.93
N ILE A 51 4.11 -5.94 3.08
CA ILE A 51 3.53 -4.60 3.09
C ILE A 51 2.11 -4.73 3.59
N GLU A 52 1.75 -3.92 4.57
CA GLU A 52 0.39 -3.88 5.09
C GLU A 52 -0.18 -2.49 4.94
N ILE A 53 -1.40 -2.43 4.43
CA ILE A 53 -2.12 -1.18 4.24
C ILE A 53 -3.41 -1.31 5.02
N GLU A 54 -3.65 -0.39 5.95
CA GLU A 54 -4.84 -0.39 6.78
C GLU A 54 -5.55 0.94 6.65
N VAL A 55 -6.87 0.89 6.53
CA VAL A 55 -7.68 2.10 6.45
C VAL A 55 -8.46 2.24 7.74
N GLU A 56 -8.34 3.39 8.39
CA GLU A 56 -9.07 3.70 9.60
C GLU A 56 -10.29 4.54 9.25
N THR A 57 -11.45 3.90 9.28
CA THR A 57 -12.67 4.50 8.77
C THR A 57 -13.16 5.68 9.61
N PHE A 58 -12.74 5.75 10.88
CA PHE A 58 -13.14 6.83 11.77
C PHE A 58 -12.26 8.07 11.66
N MET A 59 -11.22 8.02 10.83
CA MET A 59 -10.33 9.15 10.63
C MET A 59 -10.79 9.97 9.44
N ASP A 60 -10.97 11.28 9.66
CA ASP A 60 -11.37 12.17 8.58
C ASP A 60 -10.21 12.59 7.71
N GLU A 61 -9.02 12.67 8.28
CA GLU A 61 -7.82 13.04 7.54
C GLU A 61 -6.82 11.92 7.60
N ASN A 62 -6.17 11.68 6.45
CA ASN A 62 -5.08 10.72 6.34
C ASN A 62 -5.44 9.37 6.95
N PRO A 63 -6.52 8.74 6.50
CA PRO A 63 -6.99 7.50 7.11
C PRO A 63 -6.15 6.28 6.78
N ILE A 64 -5.23 6.37 5.84
CA ILE A 64 -4.49 5.20 5.37
C ILE A 64 -3.14 5.12 6.04
N LYS A 65 -2.85 3.94 6.59
CA LYS A 65 -1.53 3.59 7.12
C LYS A 65 -0.88 2.57 6.22
N MET A 66 0.40 2.73 5.98
CA MET A 66 1.19 1.76 5.22
C MET A 66 2.44 1.42 6.01
N SER A 67 2.68 0.13 6.21
CA SER A 67 3.83 -0.34 6.94
C SER A 67 4.53 -1.46 6.18
N VAL A 68 5.81 -1.66 6.45
CA VAL A 68 6.59 -2.73 5.87
C VAL A 68 7.21 -3.51 7.03
N GLY A 69 6.80 -4.78 7.14
CA GLY A 69 7.15 -5.56 8.31
C GLY A 69 6.58 -4.91 9.55
N GLU A 70 7.45 -4.62 10.51
CA GLU A 70 7.05 -3.95 11.74
C GLU A 70 7.25 -2.43 11.67
N HIS A 71 7.73 -1.93 10.56
CA HIS A 71 8.07 -0.51 10.42
C HIS A 71 6.95 0.25 9.75
N LEU A 72 6.44 1.25 10.46
CA LEU A 72 5.44 2.14 9.89
C LEU A 72 6.12 3.04 8.86
N LEU A 73 5.67 2.94 7.63
CA LEU A 73 6.24 3.70 6.52
C LEU A 73 5.47 4.98 6.24
N TYR A 74 4.16 4.92 6.43
CA TYR A 74 3.30 6.06 6.13
C TYR A 74 2.07 6.02 7.02
N ASN A 75 1.78 7.12 7.67
CA ASN A 75 0.61 7.24 8.54
C ASN A 75 -0.21 8.48 8.20
N GLY A 76 -0.17 8.90 6.96
CA GLY A 76 -0.94 10.04 6.51
C GLY A 76 -0.21 11.37 6.59
N THR A 77 0.98 11.41 7.18
CA THR A 77 1.73 12.65 7.29
C THR A 77 2.99 12.61 6.43
N TYR A 78 4.07 12.12 6.98
CA TYR A 78 5.34 12.04 6.26
C TYR A 78 5.82 10.59 6.19
N PRO A 79 6.37 10.19 5.06
CA PRO A 79 6.89 8.83 4.94
C PRO A 79 8.13 8.64 5.78
N ASN A 80 8.25 7.45 6.36
CA ASN A 80 9.47 7.04 7.02
C ASN A 80 10.33 6.34 5.98
N VAL A 81 11.27 7.08 5.40
CA VAL A 81 12.08 6.56 4.29
C VAL A 81 13.37 5.90 4.73
N ASN A 82 13.67 5.92 6.02
CA ASN A 82 14.94 5.39 6.51
C ASN A 82 15.10 3.90 6.24
N ILE A 83 13.98 3.17 6.23
CA ILE A 83 13.99 1.74 6.00
C ILE A 83 14.46 1.37 4.59
N TYR A 84 14.37 2.31 3.65
CA TYR A 84 14.77 2.06 2.27
C TYR A 84 16.24 1.74 2.11
N ASP A 85 17.08 2.26 2.98
CA ASP A 85 18.52 2.12 2.82
C ASP A 85 19.00 0.68 2.92
N CYS A 86 18.21 -0.19 3.54
CA CYS A 86 18.58 -1.58 3.74
C CYS A 86 17.95 -2.53 2.72
N MET A 87 17.23 -2.00 1.74
CA MET A 87 16.49 -2.80 0.78
C MET A 87 17.15 -2.81 -0.59
N ASP A 88 16.92 -3.87 -1.37
CA ASP A 88 17.39 -3.88 -2.74
C ASP A 88 16.50 -2.99 -3.61
N SER A 89 16.96 -2.74 -4.83
CA SER A 89 16.27 -1.79 -5.72
C SER A 89 14.88 -2.26 -6.13
N HIS A 90 14.66 -3.56 -6.24
CA HIS A 90 13.34 -4.08 -6.61
C HIS A 90 12.34 -3.87 -5.49
N ASP A 91 12.75 -4.12 -4.25
CA ASP A 91 11.90 -3.90 -3.08
C ASP A 91 11.55 -2.42 -2.94
N LYS A 92 12.55 -1.56 -3.09
CA LYS A 92 12.32 -0.12 -3.03
C LYS A 92 11.30 0.33 -4.06
N ARG A 93 11.40 -0.20 -5.28
CA ARG A 93 10.49 0.19 -6.35
C ARG A 93 9.06 -0.20 -6.05
N ILE A 94 8.86 -1.42 -5.57
CA ILE A 94 7.50 -1.87 -5.21
C ILE A 94 6.92 -0.97 -4.13
N ILE A 95 7.70 -0.71 -3.08
CA ILE A 95 7.23 0.10 -1.96
C ILE A 95 6.93 1.51 -2.42
N GLU A 96 7.80 2.12 -3.22
CA GLU A 96 7.59 3.48 -3.72
C GLU A 96 6.35 3.61 -4.59
N GLU A 97 6.10 2.63 -5.46
CA GLU A 97 4.92 2.69 -6.33
C GLU A 97 3.64 2.54 -5.54
N ILE A 98 3.62 1.62 -4.57
CA ILE A 98 2.45 1.45 -3.71
C ILE A 98 2.26 2.70 -2.84
N PHE A 99 3.35 3.27 -2.35
CA PHE A 99 3.31 4.50 -1.58
C PHE A 99 2.66 5.64 -2.39
N LYS A 100 3.00 5.77 -3.65
CA LYS A 100 2.40 6.79 -4.51
C LYS A 100 0.89 6.61 -4.63
N ILE A 101 0.45 5.36 -4.80
CA ILE A 101 -0.97 5.07 -4.90
C ILE A 101 -1.68 5.46 -3.60
N VAL A 102 -1.12 5.04 -2.46
CA VAL A 102 -1.69 5.35 -1.15
C VAL A 102 -1.74 6.86 -0.93
N SER A 103 -0.68 7.56 -1.27
CA SER A 103 -0.59 9.02 -1.09
C SER A 103 -1.68 9.75 -1.89
N ASN A 104 -1.94 9.28 -3.11
CA ASN A 104 -2.98 9.88 -3.95
C ASN A 104 -4.35 9.80 -3.27
N TYR A 105 -4.65 8.68 -2.62
CA TYR A 105 -5.93 8.53 -1.97
C TYR A 105 -6.04 9.39 -0.72
N ASN A 106 -4.96 9.54 0.04
CA ASN A 106 -4.98 10.45 1.18
C ASN A 106 -5.14 11.91 0.75
N LEU A 107 -4.45 12.31 -0.31
CA LEU A 107 -4.62 13.66 -0.85
C LEU A 107 -6.04 13.88 -1.35
N THR A 108 -6.60 12.88 -2.03
CA THR A 108 -7.95 12.97 -2.56
C THR A 108 -8.96 13.14 -1.43
N GLU A 109 -8.78 12.41 -0.32
CA GLU A 109 -9.65 12.54 0.84
C GLU A 109 -9.58 13.94 1.43
N ASN A 110 -8.37 14.51 1.50
CA ASN A 110 -8.17 15.84 2.06
C ASN A 110 -8.75 16.95 1.19
N THR A 111 -8.86 16.72 -0.11
CA THR A 111 -9.35 17.72 -1.06
C THR A 111 -10.66 17.31 -1.70
N GLY A 112 -11.29 16.27 -1.20
CA GLY A 112 -12.48 15.68 -1.82
C GLY A 112 -13.66 16.63 -1.93
N GLU A 113 -13.70 17.64 -1.11
CA GLU A 113 -14.75 18.64 -1.10
C GLU A 113 -14.69 19.61 -2.26
N GLU A 114 -13.64 19.62 -2.98
CA GLU A 114 -13.54 20.49 -4.16
C GLU A 114 -14.61 20.18 -5.22
#